data_a7b78ee4dab072e26f974e7853b40125
#
_entry.id   a7b78ee4dab072e26f974e7853b40125
#
_cell.length_a   1.000
_cell.length_b   1.000
_cell.length_c   1.000
_cell.angle_alpha   90.00
_cell.angle_beta   90.00
_cell.angle_gamma   90.00
#
_symmetry.space_group_name_H-M   'P 1'
#
loop_
_entity.id
_entity.type
_entity.pdbx_description
1 polymer ?
#
loop_
_entity_poly.entity_id
_entity_poly.type
_entity_poly.pdbx_seq_one_letter_code
_entity_poly.pdbx_strand_id
1 'polypeptide(L)'
;PAVITNADEIADEMTTEDGKYEIGFVTDVGQLKDGSFNQGTYDGVKLYAANHNLSYKYYMPANGDKATDDDRYDAMKAACDNGAKAVVTAGFLQETALKKIAAEYPDVAFFFIDGGSVGANVAGIVFAEEQCGYLAGYAVVKEGYEKLGFTGGGGGTNPACVRYGYGFAQGANAAAAEMGKTVELNYTWLYGNTYSPSSELQTLVNGWYNNG
;
A
#
# COMPACT_ATOMS: atom_id res chain seq x y z
N PRO A 1 -24.29 -16.52 14.29
CA PRO A 1 -23.02 -17.14 13.95
C PRO A 1 -21.89 -16.41 14.65
N ALA A 2 -20.84 -17.14 15.04
CA ALA A 2 -19.63 -16.52 15.57
C ALA A 2 -18.98 -15.68 14.45
N VAL A 3 -18.44 -14.52 14.80
CA VAL A 3 -17.71 -13.68 13.83
C VAL A 3 -16.37 -14.35 13.52
N ILE A 4 -16.08 -14.56 12.25
CA ILE A 4 -14.78 -15.05 11.79
C ILE A 4 -13.79 -13.92 11.90
N THR A 5 -12.69 -14.14 12.61
CA THR A 5 -11.66 -13.12 12.88
C THR A 5 -10.30 -13.46 12.27
N ASN A 6 -10.12 -14.69 11.76
CA ASN A 6 -8.89 -15.13 11.15
C ASN A 6 -9.11 -15.38 9.65
N ALA A 7 -8.44 -14.60 8.79
CA ALA A 7 -8.55 -14.71 7.35
C ALA A 7 -7.93 -16.01 6.79
N ASP A 8 -7.03 -16.67 7.52
CA ASP A 8 -6.43 -17.94 7.10
C ASP A 8 -7.43 -19.10 7.13
N GLU A 9 -8.56 -18.93 7.83
CA GLU A 9 -9.65 -19.91 7.86
C GLU A 9 -10.57 -19.78 6.63
N ILE A 10 -10.38 -18.77 5.79
CA ILE A 10 -11.18 -18.48 4.61
C ILE A 10 -10.36 -18.75 3.36
N ALA A 11 -10.91 -19.53 2.44
CA ALA A 11 -10.22 -19.84 1.19
C ALA A 11 -9.92 -18.57 0.38
N ASP A 12 -8.78 -18.55 -0.31
CA ASP A 12 -8.44 -17.42 -1.20
C ASP A 12 -9.32 -17.40 -2.45
N GLU A 13 -9.84 -18.55 -2.86
CA GLU A 13 -10.72 -18.68 -4.02
C GLU A 13 -12.08 -19.20 -3.59
N MET A 14 -13.12 -18.67 -4.24
CA MET A 14 -14.49 -19.06 -4.07
C MET A 14 -15.10 -19.38 -5.44
N THR A 15 -15.98 -20.35 -5.51
CA THR A 15 -16.75 -20.66 -6.72
C THR A 15 -18.23 -20.32 -6.49
N THR A 16 -18.83 -19.64 -7.45
CA THR A 16 -20.26 -19.34 -7.48
C THR A 16 -20.93 -20.08 -8.64
N GLU A 17 -22.21 -20.39 -8.51
CA GLU A 17 -22.96 -21.14 -9.53
C GLU A 17 -23.10 -20.36 -10.85
N ASP A 18 -23.25 -19.03 -10.77
CA ASP A 18 -23.44 -18.14 -11.92
C ASP A 18 -22.15 -17.46 -12.41
N GLY A 19 -21.01 -17.75 -11.77
CA GLY A 19 -19.72 -17.13 -12.08
C GLY A 19 -19.62 -15.65 -11.70
N LYS A 20 -20.57 -15.12 -10.89
CA LYS A 20 -20.59 -13.73 -10.45
C LYS A 20 -20.09 -13.60 -9.02
N TYR A 21 -19.43 -12.50 -8.74
CA TYR A 21 -18.84 -12.22 -7.45
C TYR A 21 -19.18 -10.79 -7.01
N GLU A 22 -19.76 -10.65 -5.83
CA GLU A 22 -20.25 -9.37 -5.33
C GLU A 22 -19.13 -8.42 -4.93
N ILE A 23 -17.97 -8.96 -4.48
CA ILE A 23 -16.80 -8.17 -4.14
C ILE A 23 -15.62 -8.64 -5.00
N GLY A 24 -15.04 -7.70 -5.77
CA GLY A 24 -13.80 -7.89 -6.49
C GLY A 24 -12.64 -7.26 -5.70
N PHE A 25 -11.49 -7.93 -5.65
CA PHE A 25 -10.23 -7.34 -5.19
C PHE A 25 -9.22 -7.34 -6.34
N VAL A 26 -8.53 -6.23 -6.55
CA VAL A 26 -7.53 -6.11 -7.63
C VAL A 26 -6.18 -5.75 -7.04
N THR A 27 -5.17 -6.60 -7.30
CA THR A 27 -3.79 -6.31 -6.91
C THR A 27 -3.17 -5.24 -7.81
N ASP A 28 -2.20 -4.49 -7.28
CA ASP A 28 -1.47 -3.46 -8.07
C ASP A 28 -0.40 -4.06 -8.98
N VAL A 29 0.25 -5.13 -8.48
CA VAL A 29 1.23 -5.95 -9.19
C VAL A 29 0.88 -7.43 -9.04
N GLY A 30 1.55 -8.34 -9.68
CA GLY A 30 1.12 -9.71 -9.85
C GLY A 30 1.16 -10.64 -8.62
N GLN A 31 1.22 -10.17 -7.38
CA GLN A 31 1.29 -11.02 -6.18
C GLN A 31 0.19 -10.72 -5.19
N LEU A 32 -0.63 -11.75 -4.89
CA LEU A 32 -1.65 -11.67 -3.85
C LEU A 32 -1.05 -11.78 -2.43
N LYS A 33 -0.17 -12.75 -2.23
CA LYS A 33 0.47 -13.02 -0.92
C LYS A 33 1.84 -12.34 -0.85
N ASP A 34 1.82 -11.03 -0.74
CA ASP A 34 3.01 -10.18 -0.72
C ASP A 34 3.51 -9.84 0.70
N GLY A 35 2.80 -10.31 1.73
CA GLY A 35 3.08 -9.94 3.12
C GLY A 35 2.86 -8.45 3.43
N SER A 36 2.15 -7.74 2.55
CA SER A 36 2.01 -6.28 2.58
C SER A 36 0.59 -5.85 2.18
N PHE A 37 0.46 -4.80 1.35
CA PHE A 37 -0.81 -4.18 0.97
C PHE A 37 -1.81 -5.13 0.30
N ASN A 38 -1.37 -5.93 -0.67
CA ASN A 38 -2.28 -6.82 -1.38
C ASN A 38 -2.83 -7.91 -0.45
N GLN A 39 -1.96 -8.61 0.28
CA GLN A 39 -2.40 -9.66 1.20
C GLN A 39 -3.30 -9.11 2.30
N GLY A 40 -2.86 -8.05 3.01
CA GLY A 40 -3.64 -7.49 4.13
C GLY A 40 -5.00 -6.94 3.68
N THR A 41 -5.06 -6.31 2.51
CA THR A 41 -6.32 -5.81 1.97
C THR A 41 -7.25 -6.96 1.57
N TYR A 42 -6.72 -7.99 0.90
CA TYR A 42 -7.54 -9.14 0.53
C TYR A 42 -8.02 -9.96 1.73
N ASP A 43 -7.21 -10.09 2.76
CA ASP A 43 -7.63 -10.70 4.02
C ASP A 43 -8.81 -9.97 4.65
N GLY A 44 -8.80 -8.63 4.60
CA GLY A 44 -9.94 -7.81 4.99
C GLY A 44 -11.19 -8.04 4.14
N VAL A 45 -11.03 -8.17 2.82
CA VAL A 45 -12.13 -8.50 1.90
C VAL A 45 -12.73 -9.86 2.22
N LYS A 46 -11.91 -10.89 2.42
CA LYS A 46 -12.37 -12.24 2.78
C LYS A 46 -13.14 -12.25 4.10
N LEU A 47 -12.59 -11.59 5.12
CA LEU A 47 -13.24 -11.48 6.43
C LEU A 47 -14.60 -10.79 6.34
N TYR A 48 -14.67 -9.67 5.62
CA TYR A 48 -15.92 -8.97 5.42
C TYR A 48 -16.94 -9.83 4.67
N ALA A 49 -16.54 -10.41 3.55
CA ALA A 49 -17.39 -11.23 2.71
C ALA A 49 -17.94 -12.45 3.47
N ALA A 50 -17.08 -13.19 4.17
CA ALA A 50 -17.49 -14.36 4.93
C ALA A 50 -18.46 -14.02 6.08
N ASN A 51 -18.23 -12.91 6.77
CA ASN A 51 -19.13 -12.49 7.87
C ASN A 51 -20.49 -11.93 7.38
N HIS A 52 -20.58 -11.57 6.10
CA HIS A 52 -21.80 -11.01 5.49
C HIS A 52 -22.45 -11.94 4.44
N ASN A 53 -21.93 -13.15 4.27
CA ASN A 53 -22.38 -14.13 3.26
C ASN A 53 -22.37 -13.58 1.83
N LEU A 54 -21.30 -12.83 1.48
CA LEU A 54 -21.08 -12.27 0.16
C LEU A 54 -20.07 -13.11 -0.61
N SER A 55 -20.21 -13.15 -1.93
CA SER A 55 -19.23 -13.78 -2.81
C SER A 55 -18.08 -12.82 -3.12
N TYR A 56 -16.87 -13.38 -3.26
CA TYR A 56 -15.65 -12.60 -3.47
C TYR A 56 -14.71 -13.29 -4.46
N LYS A 57 -13.90 -12.50 -5.14
CA LYS A 57 -12.86 -12.96 -6.04
C LYS A 57 -11.73 -11.93 -6.13
N TYR A 58 -10.49 -12.41 -6.24
CA TYR A 58 -9.37 -11.54 -6.57
C TYR A 58 -9.04 -11.60 -8.07
N TYR A 59 -8.45 -10.51 -8.56
CA TYR A 59 -8.01 -10.33 -9.92
C TYR A 59 -6.59 -9.77 -9.90
N MET A 60 -5.72 -10.34 -10.70
CA MET A 60 -4.35 -9.85 -10.85
C MET A 60 -4.18 -9.25 -12.24
N PRO A 61 -3.54 -8.08 -12.37
CA PRO A 61 -3.22 -7.53 -13.68
C PRO A 61 -2.27 -8.45 -14.43
N ALA A 62 -2.38 -8.47 -15.74
CA ALA A 62 -1.39 -9.11 -16.58
C ALA A 62 0.00 -8.50 -16.36
N ASN A 63 1.05 -9.23 -16.73
CA ASN A 63 2.45 -8.81 -16.67
C ASN A 63 3.05 -8.60 -15.25
N GLY A 64 2.33 -8.90 -14.20
CA GLY A 64 2.83 -8.95 -12.82
C GLY A 64 3.48 -7.64 -12.37
N ASP A 65 4.76 -7.69 -12.01
CA ASP A 65 5.56 -6.53 -11.60
C ASP A 65 5.81 -5.50 -12.71
N LYS A 66 5.53 -5.86 -13.96
CA LYS A 66 5.59 -4.99 -15.13
C LYS A 66 4.22 -4.54 -15.61
N ALA A 67 3.18 -4.75 -14.80
CA ALA A 67 1.82 -4.35 -15.14
C ALA A 67 1.74 -2.87 -15.49
N THR A 68 1.02 -2.57 -16.56
CA THR A 68 0.71 -1.21 -16.99
C THR A 68 -0.62 -0.73 -16.38
N ASP A 69 -0.93 0.53 -16.55
CA ASP A 69 -2.24 1.08 -16.17
C ASP A 69 -3.39 0.39 -16.93
N ASP A 70 -3.16 0.01 -18.20
CA ASP A 70 -4.15 -0.74 -18.99
C ASP A 70 -4.34 -2.17 -18.45
N ASP A 71 -3.28 -2.85 -18.03
CA ASP A 71 -3.37 -4.17 -17.40
C ASP A 71 -4.20 -4.11 -16.09
N ARG A 72 -4.00 -3.07 -15.27
CA ARG A 72 -4.78 -2.82 -14.06
C ARG A 72 -6.23 -2.49 -14.37
N TYR A 73 -6.46 -1.66 -15.39
CA TYR A 73 -7.79 -1.34 -15.86
C TYR A 73 -8.55 -2.60 -16.31
N ASP A 74 -7.92 -3.48 -17.09
CA ASP A 74 -8.53 -4.72 -17.57
C ASP A 74 -8.89 -5.66 -16.41
N ALA A 75 -8.05 -5.74 -15.39
CA ALA A 75 -8.33 -6.52 -14.19
C ALA A 75 -9.53 -5.94 -13.40
N MET A 76 -9.61 -4.62 -13.24
CA MET A 76 -10.78 -3.96 -12.61
C MET A 76 -12.05 -4.16 -13.43
N LYS A 77 -11.93 -4.04 -14.76
CA LYS A 77 -13.04 -4.27 -15.67
C LYS A 77 -13.57 -5.69 -15.57
N ALA A 78 -12.68 -6.68 -15.50
CA ALA A 78 -13.09 -8.07 -15.32
C ALA A 78 -13.87 -8.26 -14.00
N ALA A 79 -13.49 -7.59 -12.92
CA ALA A 79 -14.23 -7.62 -11.66
C ALA A 79 -15.64 -7.04 -11.83
N CYS A 80 -15.78 -5.88 -12.49
CA CYS A 80 -17.07 -5.25 -12.76
C CYS A 80 -17.97 -6.12 -13.67
N ASP A 81 -17.40 -6.65 -14.75
CA ASP A 81 -18.12 -7.50 -15.71
C ASP A 81 -18.60 -8.83 -15.07
N ASN A 82 -17.85 -9.33 -14.09
CA ASN A 82 -18.22 -10.51 -13.29
C ASN A 82 -19.21 -10.19 -12.15
N GLY A 83 -19.82 -9.00 -12.16
CA GLY A 83 -20.94 -8.67 -11.29
C GLY A 83 -20.56 -8.02 -9.96
N ALA A 84 -19.33 -7.52 -9.80
CA ALA A 84 -18.94 -6.84 -8.59
C ALA A 84 -19.81 -5.60 -8.32
N LYS A 85 -20.32 -5.52 -7.11
CA LYS A 85 -21.00 -4.34 -6.55
C LYS A 85 -19.99 -3.44 -5.85
N ALA A 86 -18.89 -4.04 -5.38
CA ALA A 86 -17.78 -3.36 -4.78
C ALA A 86 -16.45 -3.89 -5.36
N VAL A 87 -15.55 -3.00 -5.70
CA VAL A 87 -14.18 -3.33 -6.12
C VAL A 87 -13.20 -2.67 -5.20
N VAL A 88 -12.35 -3.47 -4.56
CA VAL A 88 -11.31 -3.01 -3.64
C VAL A 88 -9.97 -3.08 -4.35
N THR A 89 -9.20 -2.00 -4.31
CA THR A 89 -7.88 -1.87 -4.92
C THR A 89 -6.87 -1.46 -3.87
N ALA A 90 -5.65 -1.99 -3.96
CA ALA A 90 -4.57 -1.65 -3.05
C ALA A 90 -3.38 -1.09 -3.81
N GLY A 91 -2.77 -0.02 -3.25
CA GLY A 91 -1.57 0.59 -3.79
C GLY A 91 -1.84 1.77 -4.75
N PHE A 92 -1.02 2.81 -4.60
CA PHE A 92 -1.17 4.07 -5.37
C PHE A 92 -1.03 3.90 -6.89
N LEU A 93 -0.39 2.83 -7.38
CA LEU A 93 -0.28 2.52 -8.82
C LEU A 93 -1.63 2.27 -9.48
N GLN A 94 -2.67 2.01 -8.70
CA GLN A 94 -4.03 1.79 -9.20
C GLN A 94 -4.73 3.07 -9.67
N GLU A 95 -4.24 4.26 -9.29
CA GLU A 95 -4.97 5.52 -9.42
C GLU A 95 -5.45 5.81 -10.83
N THR A 96 -4.56 5.70 -11.84
CA THR A 96 -4.89 6.03 -13.24
C THR A 96 -5.99 5.12 -13.78
N ALA A 97 -5.84 3.81 -13.58
CA ALA A 97 -6.83 2.82 -14.02
C ALA A 97 -8.16 2.99 -13.27
N LEU A 98 -8.10 3.21 -11.96
CA LEU A 98 -9.27 3.39 -11.10
C LEU A 98 -10.08 4.62 -11.50
N LYS A 99 -9.43 5.74 -11.78
CA LYS A 99 -10.10 6.97 -12.24
C LYS A 99 -10.90 6.76 -13.53
N LYS A 100 -10.38 5.94 -14.45
CA LYS A 100 -11.02 5.62 -15.70
C LYS A 100 -12.22 4.68 -15.47
N ILE A 101 -12.01 3.55 -14.78
CA ILE A 101 -13.04 2.53 -14.60
C ILE A 101 -14.21 3.02 -13.74
N ALA A 102 -13.95 3.83 -12.72
CA ALA A 102 -15.00 4.38 -11.86
C ALA A 102 -15.99 5.26 -12.60
N ALA A 103 -15.54 5.98 -13.63
CA ALA A 103 -16.42 6.78 -14.49
C ALA A 103 -17.28 5.90 -15.42
N GLU A 104 -16.78 4.73 -15.83
CA GLU A 104 -17.49 3.82 -16.72
C GLU A 104 -18.50 2.92 -15.98
N TYR A 105 -18.26 2.67 -14.69
CA TYR A 105 -19.13 1.84 -13.83
C TYR A 105 -19.66 2.65 -12.62
N PRO A 106 -20.56 3.62 -12.85
CA PRO A 106 -20.99 4.54 -11.78
C PRO A 106 -21.78 3.87 -10.66
N ASP A 107 -22.37 2.69 -10.92
CA ASP A 107 -23.14 1.93 -9.94
C ASP A 107 -22.27 0.96 -9.10
N VAL A 108 -20.98 0.85 -9.41
CA VAL A 108 -20.02 0.06 -8.63
C VAL A 108 -19.33 0.97 -7.60
N ALA A 109 -19.26 0.53 -6.35
CA ALA A 109 -18.50 1.21 -5.31
C ALA A 109 -17.02 0.77 -5.39
N PHE A 110 -16.12 1.73 -5.43
CA PHE A 110 -14.68 1.45 -5.42
C PHE A 110 -14.05 1.89 -4.10
N PHE A 111 -13.12 1.07 -3.61
CA PHE A 111 -12.32 1.36 -2.42
C PHE A 111 -10.86 1.42 -2.82
N PHE A 112 -10.24 2.56 -2.60
CA PHE A 112 -8.85 2.82 -2.97
C PHE A 112 -7.97 2.91 -1.72
N ILE A 113 -7.25 1.83 -1.43
CA ILE A 113 -6.32 1.78 -0.31
C ILE A 113 -4.99 2.38 -0.75
N ASP A 114 -4.45 3.29 0.04
CA ASP A 114 -3.24 4.08 -0.24
C ASP A 114 -3.45 5.13 -1.34
N GLY A 115 -4.65 5.69 -1.39
CA GLY A 115 -4.96 6.77 -2.32
C GLY A 115 -6.19 7.58 -1.93
N GLY A 116 -6.26 8.80 -2.46
CA GLY A 116 -7.41 9.70 -2.28
C GLY A 116 -8.60 9.31 -3.16
N SER A 117 -9.78 9.87 -2.84
CA SER A 117 -10.95 9.72 -3.72
C SER A 117 -10.69 10.36 -5.09
N VAL A 118 -10.87 9.58 -6.15
CA VAL A 118 -10.68 10.01 -7.55
C VAL A 118 -11.98 10.02 -8.36
N GLY A 119 -13.11 9.78 -7.72
CA GLY A 119 -14.44 9.76 -8.33
C GLY A 119 -15.55 9.75 -7.28
N ALA A 120 -16.77 10.06 -7.68
CA ALA A 120 -17.92 10.14 -6.77
C ALA A 120 -18.27 8.79 -6.11
N ASN A 121 -17.96 7.69 -6.77
CA ASN A 121 -18.16 6.31 -6.32
C ASN A 121 -16.86 5.66 -5.82
N VAL A 122 -15.82 6.47 -5.49
CA VAL A 122 -14.53 5.99 -4.98
C VAL A 122 -14.31 6.50 -3.57
N ALA A 123 -14.23 5.58 -2.62
CA ALA A 123 -13.79 5.86 -1.25
C ALA A 123 -12.28 5.68 -1.18
N GLY A 124 -11.53 6.76 -0.99
CA GLY A 124 -10.09 6.74 -0.79
C GLY A 124 -9.75 6.55 0.69
N ILE A 125 -8.75 5.74 0.97
CA ILE A 125 -8.22 5.47 2.31
C ILE A 125 -6.73 5.80 2.30
N VAL A 126 -6.36 6.84 3.02
CA VAL A 126 -4.97 7.27 3.22
C VAL A 126 -4.58 7.12 4.69
N PHE A 127 -3.30 7.11 4.97
CA PHE A 127 -2.76 6.89 6.30
C PHE A 127 -2.04 8.15 6.80
N ALA A 128 -1.82 8.22 8.11
CA ALA A 128 -1.03 9.26 8.75
C ALA A 128 0.45 8.83 8.79
N GLU A 129 1.09 8.80 7.62
CA GLU A 129 2.45 8.29 7.44
C GLU A 129 3.47 9.10 8.24
N GLU A 130 3.23 10.39 8.42
CA GLU A 130 4.05 11.28 9.25
C GLU A 130 4.09 10.84 10.72
N GLN A 131 2.99 10.27 11.24
CA GLN A 131 2.96 9.75 12.62
C GLN A 131 3.81 8.50 12.75
N CYS A 132 3.72 7.58 11.80
CA CYS A 132 4.55 6.39 11.76
C CYS A 132 6.03 6.75 11.64
N GLY A 133 6.37 7.65 10.71
CA GLY A 133 7.72 8.17 10.56
C GLY A 133 8.24 8.81 11.85
N TYR A 134 7.42 9.67 12.48
CA TYR A 134 7.78 10.33 13.74
C TYR A 134 8.10 9.33 14.85
N LEU A 135 7.24 8.35 15.05
CA LEU A 135 7.44 7.32 16.07
C LEU A 135 8.72 6.51 15.83
N ALA A 136 9.00 6.17 14.56
CA ALA A 136 10.23 5.46 14.21
C ALA A 136 11.48 6.29 14.49
N GLY A 137 11.51 7.56 14.06
CA GLY A 137 12.61 8.47 14.31
C GLY A 137 12.84 8.75 15.82
N TYR A 138 11.74 8.93 16.55
CA TYR A 138 11.79 9.11 18.01
C TYR A 138 12.35 7.88 18.70
N ALA A 139 11.86 6.68 18.34
CA ALA A 139 12.26 5.43 18.98
C ALA A 139 13.74 5.12 18.78
N VAL A 140 14.28 5.25 17.56
CA VAL A 140 15.69 4.91 17.31
C VAL A 140 16.65 5.81 18.08
N VAL A 141 16.31 7.08 18.31
CA VAL A 141 17.11 7.98 19.12
C VAL A 141 16.99 7.63 20.61
N LYS A 142 15.79 7.26 21.08
CA LYS A 142 15.60 6.79 22.47
C LYS A 142 16.37 5.50 22.75
N GLU A 143 16.54 4.62 21.76
CA GLU A 143 17.41 3.43 21.83
C GLU A 143 18.92 3.77 21.87
N GLY A 144 19.28 5.04 21.64
CA GLY A 144 20.63 5.54 21.80
C GLY A 144 21.40 5.76 20.50
N TYR A 145 20.79 5.55 19.35
CA TYR A 145 21.43 5.81 18.06
C TYR A 145 21.53 7.33 17.81
N GLU A 146 22.70 7.78 17.37
CA GLU A 146 23.00 9.19 17.10
C GLU A 146 23.28 9.47 15.61
N LYS A 147 23.63 8.42 14.84
CA LYS A 147 23.80 8.48 13.39
C LYS A 147 22.68 7.68 12.71
N LEU A 148 21.89 8.36 11.94
CA LEU A 148 20.66 7.82 11.35
C LEU A 148 20.71 7.94 9.84
N GLY A 149 19.97 7.05 9.15
CA GLY A 149 19.77 7.12 7.71
C GLY A 149 18.31 6.95 7.33
N PHE A 150 17.86 7.73 6.36
CA PHE A 150 16.55 7.59 5.74
C PHE A 150 16.66 7.56 4.23
N THR A 151 16.09 6.54 3.61
CA THR A 151 15.82 6.51 2.16
C THR A 151 14.36 6.20 1.92
N GLY A 152 13.80 6.70 0.83
CA GLY A 152 12.40 6.47 0.49
C GLY A 152 12.18 6.25 -0.99
N GLY A 153 11.06 5.61 -1.32
CA GLY A 153 10.59 5.40 -2.68
C GLY A 153 10.04 6.68 -3.32
N GLY A 154 9.75 6.64 -4.63
CA GLY A 154 9.10 7.72 -5.36
C GLY A 154 9.95 8.97 -5.60
N GLY A 155 11.27 8.93 -5.39
CA GLY A 155 12.18 10.02 -5.73
C GLY A 155 11.89 11.37 -5.06
N GLY A 156 11.20 11.36 -3.91
CA GLY A 156 10.78 12.58 -3.20
C GLY A 156 9.51 13.24 -3.74
N THR A 157 8.81 12.61 -4.68
CA THR A 157 7.58 13.15 -5.29
C THR A 157 6.30 12.46 -4.81
N ASN A 158 6.40 11.25 -4.24
CA ASN A 158 5.25 10.57 -3.66
C ASN A 158 4.92 11.17 -2.28
N PRO A 159 3.72 11.76 -2.07
CA PRO A 159 3.38 12.47 -0.84
C PRO A 159 3.42 11.60 0.42
N ALA A 160 3.02 10.32 0.33
CA ALA A 160 3.05 9.38 1.44
C ALA A 160 4.50 9.11 1.88
N CYS A 161 5.38 8.78 0.93
CA CYS A 161 6.80 8.56 1.22
C CYS A 161 7.47 9.80 1.82
N VAL A 162 7.12 10.98 1.31
CA VAL A 162 7.64 12.25 1.84
C VAL A 162 7.18 12.46 3.29
N ARG A 163 5.92 12.16 3.63
CA ARG A 163 5.42 12.25 5.02
C ARG A 163 6.15 11.31 5.96
N TYR A 164 6.47 10.07 5.55
CA TYR A 164 7.32 9.17 6.36
C TYR A 164 8.68 9.80 6.68
N GLY A 165 9.36 10.33 5.68
CA GLY A 165 10.68 10.93 5.85
C GLY A 165 10.67 12.18 6.73
N TYR A 166 9.71 13.07 6.53
CA TYR A 166 9.56 14.26 7.39
C TYR A 166 9.22 13.89 8.82
N GLY A 167 8.29 12.96 9.02
CA GLY A 167 7.97 12.44 10.35
C GLY A 167 9.19 11.87 11.04
N PHE A 168 9.97 11.04 10.35
CA PHE A 168 11.19 10.45 10.88
C PHE A 168 12.20 11.51 11.36
N ALA A 169 12.49 12.50 10.54
CA ALA A 169 13.40 13.58 10.91
C ALA A 169 12.90 14.38 12.13
N GLN A 170 11.60 14.69 12.18
CA GLN A 170 11.00 15.42 13.29
C GLN A 170 11.01 14.61 14.58
N GLY A 171 10.68 13.31 14.53
CA GLY A 171 10.72 12.42 15.68
C GLY A 171 12.13 12.25 16.25
N ALA A 172 13.11 12.07 15.35
CA ALA A 172 14.51 12.00 15.75
C ALA A 172 14.99 13.29 16.46
N ASN A 173 14.65 14.45 15.89
CA ASN A 173 15.00 15.74 16.50
C ASN A 173 14.31 15.96 17.86
N ALA A 174 13.05 15.57 18.01
CA ALA A 174 12.31 15.69 19.26
C ALA A 174 12.96 14.84 20.37
N ALA A 175 13.27 13.59 20.09
CA ALA A 175 13.94 12.70 21.05
C ALA A 175 15.35 13.19 21.40
N ALA A 176 16.11 13.67 20.42
CA ALA A 176 17.45 14.25 20.64
C ALA A 176 17.39 15.45 21.58
N ALA A 177 16.45 16.37 21.35
CA ALA A 177 16.24 17.54 22.21
C ALA A 177 15.91 17.15 23.65
N GLU A 178 14.98 16.19 23.85
CA GLU A 178 14.65 15.67 25.19
C GLU A 178 15.84 15.03 25.92
N MET A 179 16.72 14.36 25.17
CA MET A 179 17.90 13.69 25.72
C MET A 179 19.12 14.61 25.83
N GLY A 180 19.03 15.86 25.41
CA GLY A 180 20.15 16.79 25.36
C GLY A 180 21.28 16.34 24.41
N LYS A 181 20.92 15.62 23.33
CA LYS A 181 21.84 15.06 22.34
C LYS A 181 21.72 15.76 20.99
N THR A 182 22.71 15.53 20.15
CA THR A 182 22.67 15.88 18.72
C THR A 182 22.66 14.60 17.91
N VAL A 183 21.83 14.53 16.88
CA VAL A 183 21.77 13.41 15.94
C VAL A 183 22.19 13.88 14.56
N GLU A 184 22.89 13.01 13.84
CA GLU A 184 23.20 13.18 12.43
C GLU A 184 22.22 12.33 11.60
N LEU A 185 21.58 12.93 10.60
CA LEU A 185 20.65 12.24 9.72
C LEU A 185 21.12 12.35 8.27
N ASN A 186 21.51 11.21 7.70
CA ASN A 186 21.67 11.05 6.26
C ASN A 186 20.29 10.84 5.63
N TYR A 187 19.90 11.73 4.73
CA TYR A 187 18.55 11.76 4.16
C TYR A 187 18.61 11.87 2.64
N THR A 188 18.05 10.90 1.93
CA THR A 188 18.06 10.92 0.46
C THR A 188 16.86 10.24 -0.17
N TRP A 189 16.51 10.72 -1.38
CA TRP A 189 15.55 10.09 -2.30
C TRP A 189 16.24 9.47 -3.52
N LEU A 190 17.57 9.54 -3.60
CA LEU A 190 18.32 8.99 -4.72
C LEU A 190 18.11 7.47 -4.80
N TYR A 191 17.96 7.00 -6.03
CA TYR A 191 17.80 5.56 -6.36
C TYR A 191 16.51 4.92 -5.85
N GLY A 192 15.54 5.71 -5.37
CA GLY A 192 14.24 5.23 -4.86
C GLY A 192 13.09 5.23 -5.87
N ASN A 193 13.29 5.70 -7.09
CA ASN A 193 12.20 5.92 -8.06
C ASN A 193 11.39 4.66 -8.40
N THR A 194 12.03 3.49 -8.39
CA THR A 194 11.41 2.23 -8.79
C THR A 194 10.79 1.46 -7.63
N TYR A 195 10.90 1.95 -6.39
CA TYR A 195 10.50 1.22 -5.17
C TYR A 195 11.16 -0.15 -4.99
N SER A 196 12.26 -0.38 -5.71
CA SER A 196 12.99 -1.63 -5.70
C SER A 196 14.45 -1.41 -5.28
N PRO A 197 15.09 -2.42 -4.68
CA PRO A 197 16.51 -2.35 -4.38
C PRO A 197 17.34 -2.12 -5.65
N SER A 198 18.41 -1.34 -5.51
CA SER A 198 19.41 -1.16 -6.57
C SER A 198 20.81 -1.29 -6.01
N SER A 199 21.78 -1.62 -6.85
CA SER A 199 23.20 -1.67 -6.46
C SER A 199 23.72 -0.32 -6.00
N GLU A 200 23.22 0.75 -6.61
CA GLU A 200 23.57 2.13 -6.29
C GLU A 200 23.06 2.52 -4.90
N LEU A 201 21.79 2.20 -4.60
CA LEU A 201 21.22 2.43 -3.27
C LEU A 201 21.96 1.61 -2.20
N GLN A 202 22.24 0.34 -2.48
CA GLN A 202 22.99 -0.51 -1.56
C GLN A 202 24.40 0.05 -1.28
N THR A 203 25.09 0.52 -2.32
CA THR A 203 26.42 1.14 -2.16
C THR A 203 26.36 2.40 -1.30
N LEU A 204 25.35 3.25 -1.51
CA LEU A 204 25.14 4.45 -0.73
C LEU A 204 24.91 4.13 0.76
N VAL A 205 23.99 3.21 1.03
CA VAL A 205 23.64 2.83 2.42
C VAL A 205 24.80 2.13 3.12
N ASN A 206 25.52 1.25 2.41
CA ASN A 206 26.76 0.65 2.95
C ASN A 206 27.80 1.71 3.30
N GLY A 207 27.90 2.79 2.52
CA GLY A 207 28.75 3.93 2.83
C GLY A 207 28.37 4.60 4.16
N TRP A 208 27.08 4.73 4.45
CA TRP A 208 26.61 5.27 5.73
C TRP A 208 26.99 4.37 6.91
N TYR A 209 26.76 3.07 6.81
CA TYR A 209 27.14 2.12 7.87
C TYR A 209 28.65 2.07 8.11
N ASN A 210 29.47 2.22 7.08
CA ASN A 210 30.92 2.23 7.22
C ASN A 210 31.44 3.50 7.91
N ASN A 211 30.67 4.56 7.91
CA ASN A 211 31.01 5.83 8.56
C ASN A 211 30.38 5.98 9.97
N GLY A 212 29.76 4.95 10.48
CA GLY A 212 29.18 4.83 11.81
C GLY A 212 27.71 5.09 11.79
#